data_5c92daed263bc1afb99fd582e8d177af
#
_entry.id   5c92daed263bc1afb99fd582e8d177af
#
_cell.length_a   1.000
_cell.length_b   1.000
_cell.length_c   1.000
_cell.angle_alpha   90.00
_cell.angle_beta   90.00
_cell.angle_gamma   90.00
#
_symmetry.space_group_name_H-M   'P 1'
#
loop_
_entity.id
_entity.type
_entity.pdbx_description
1 polymer ?
#
loop_
_entity_poly.entity_id
_entity_poly.type
_entity_poly.pdbx_seq_one_letter_code
_entity_poly.pdbx_strand_id
1 'polypeptide(L)'
;MSATFHEAGHAHLVELVHQKDRAARRQLASVRLFAYDQDGCPRLDQTLDPGQEILDVAALLDEPARRHGRLLVVFDARYDPRIFPYRPHHYGYLHRQDSAVPPLYYAVNATLGGVPDRIGAVALNNFETYLFLDRPMTGHHAVAVGNLSRFAPADAEVVSYYEGVRHVETVRLAPKAHTEVKLEPERDGHRLRRVELKALFRMASYVVGRRAGGELVLFDHLFTYFK
;
A
#
# COMPACT_ATOMS: atom_id res chain seq x y z
N MET A 1 -5.36 -1.00 11.40
CA MET A 1 -4.21 -1.43 10.56
C MET A 1 -4.15 -0.53 9.33
N SER A 2 -2.99 -0.09 8.94
CA SER A 2 -2.73 0.61 7.67
C SER A 2 -1.48 0.01 7.02
N ALA A 3 -1.34 0.16 5.72
CA ALA A 3 -0.25 -0.47 4.99
C ALA A 3 0.24 0.39 3.83
N THR A 4 1.51 0.26 3.52
CA THR A 4 2.19 0.89 2.39
C THR A 4 3.30 -0.02 1.88
N PHE A 5 4.06 0.45 0.90
CA PHE A 5 5.26 -0.23 0.44
C PHE A 5 6.49 0.66 0.64
N HIS A 6 7.56 0.06 1.11
CA HIS A 6 8.89 0.66 1.09
C HIS A 6 9.60 0.25 -0.20
N GLU A 7 10.26 1.20 -0.84
CA GLU A 7 11.07 0.99 -2.05
C GLU A 7 12.55 1.08 -1.70
N ALA A 8 13.33 0.08 -2.09
CA ALA A 8 14.77 0.10 -1.88
C ALA A 8 15.42 1.35 -2.48
N GLY A 9 16.40 1.90 -1.79
CA GLY A 9 17.10 3.11 -2.21
C GLY A 9 16.32 4.42 -2.03
N HIS A 10 15.16 4.38 -1.38
CA HIS A 10 14.38 5.57 -1.03
C HIS A 10 14.40 5.83 0.48
N ALA A 11 14.58 7.08 0.87
CA ALA A 11 14.16 7.53 2.18
C ALA A 11 12.62 7.40 2.25
N HIS A 12 12.11 6.85 3.35
CA HIS A 12 10.69 6.61 3.52
C HIS A 12 10.24 7.10 4.89
N LEU A 13 9.65 8.28 4.90
CA LEU A 13 9.09 8.86 6.12
C LEU A 13 7.58 8.64 6.16
N VAL A 14 7.05 8.28 7.31
CA VAL A 14 5.61 8.17 7.55
C VAL A 14 5.20 9.08 8.71
N GLU A 15 4.32 10.02 8.41
CA GLU A 15 3.72 10.90 9.40
C GLU A 15 2.51 10.19 10.05
N LEU A 16 2.58 10.01 11.36
CA LEU A 16 1.52 9.40 12.16
C LEU A 16 0.51 10.48 12.60
N VAL A 17 -0.41 10.85 11.71
CA VAL A 17 -1.33 12.01 11.91
C VAL A 17 -2.21 11.87 13.15
N HIS A 18 -2.53 10.65 13.59
CA HIS A 18 -3.26 10.43 14.85
C HIS A 18 -2.53 11.03 16.06
N GLN A 19 -1.22 11.27 15.95
CA GLN A 19 -0.44 11.93 16.98
C GLN A 19 -0.77 13.43 17.13
N LYS A 20 -1.32 14.06 16.10
CA LYS A 20 -1.74 15.47 16.13
C LYS A 20 -3.02 15.67 16.93
N ASP A 21 -3.85 14.65 17.03
CA ASP A 21 -5.04 14.66 17.87
C ASP A 21 -4.66 14.23 19.31
N ARG A 22 -4.66 15.19 20.24
CA ARG A 22 -4.35 14.92 21.64
C ARG A 22 -5.28 13.91 22.29
N ALA A 23 -6.54 13.83 21.83
CA ALA A 23 -7.48 12.85 22.33
C ALA A 23 -7.13 11.46 21.81
N ALA A 24 -6.77 11.33 20.54
CA ALA A 24 -6.33 10.07 19.95
C ALA A 24 -5.03 9.56 20.56
N ARG A 25 -4.07 10.45 20.87
CA ARG A 25 -2.81 10.09 21.58
C ARG A 25 -3.05 9.38 22.91
N ARG A 26 -4.00 9.87 23.70
CA ARG A 26 -4.31 9.30 25.02
C ARG A 26 -4.94 7.92 24.93
N GLN A 27 -5.39 7.52 23.75
CA GLN A 27 -6.13 6.30 23.51
C GLN A 27 -5.31 5.24 22.78
N LEU A 28 -4.15 5.63 22.25
CA LEU A 28 -3.24 4.74 21.57
C LEU A 28 -2.54 3.83 22.57
N ALA A 29 -2.93 2.56 22.60
CA ALA A 29 -2.36 1.57 23.50
C ALA A 29 -1.00 1.06 22.98
N SER A 30 -0.86 0.84 21.70
CA SER A 30 0.39 0.39 21.09
C SER A 30 0.41 0.64 19.57
N VAL A 31 1.62 0.82 19.04
CA VAL A 31 1.89 0.80 17.60
C VAL A 31 2.96 -0.24 17.33
N ARG A 32 2.72 -1.16 16.41
CA ARG A 32 3.73 -2.09 15.90
C ARG A 32 3.91 -1.87 14.41
N LEU A 33 5.15 -1.93 13.98
CA LEU A 33 5.56 -1.88 12.59
C LEU A 33 6.04 -3.25 12.17
N PHE A 34 5.52 -3.72 11.06
CA PHE A 34 5.97 -4.94 10.40
C PHE A 34 6.42 -4.62 8.98
N ALA A 35 7.46 -5.31 8.51
CA ALA A 35 7.81 -5.31 7.10
C ALA A 35 7.96 -6.76 6.61
N TYR A 36 7.49 -7.02 5.39
CA TYR A 36 7.51 -8.34 4.75
C TYR A 36 8.06 -8.23 3.34
N ASP A 37 8.86 -9.22 2.94
CA ASP A 37 9.32 -9.32 1.56
C ASP A 37 8.20 -9.82 0.61
N GLN A 38 8.55 -9.99 -0.67
CA GLN A 38 7.60 -10.40 -1.70
C GLN A 38 6.94 -11.77 -1.41
N ASP A 39 7.62 -12.65 -0.68
CA ASP A 39 7.14 -13.98 -0.34
C ASP A 39 6.35 -14.01 0.99
N GLY A 40 6.26 -12.86 1.66
CA GLY A 40 5.59 -12.70 2.96
C GLY A 40 6.47 -13.07 4.15
N CYS A 41 7.79 -13.24 3.95
CA CYS A 41 8.71 -13.47 5.04
C CYS A 41 8.95 -12.18 5.84
N PRO A 42 8.90 -12.22 7.18
CA PRO A 42 9.10 -11.04 8.01
C PRO A 42 10.55 -10.55 7.93
N ARG A 43 10.70 -9.23 7.74
CA ARG A 43 11.99 -8.51 7.71
C ARG A 43 12.10 -7.50 8.84
N LEU A 44 10.97 -7.12 9.43
CA LEU A 44 10.90 -6.24 10.60
C LEU A 44 9.66 -6.61 11.42
N ASP A 45 9.81 -6.61 12.73
CA ASP A 45 8.74 -6.65 13.72
C ASP A 45 9.18 -5.82 14.92
N GLN A 46 8.67 -4.60 15.02
CA GLN A 46 9.08 -3.65 16.05
C GLN A 46 7.89 -2.96 16.69
N THR A 47 7.90 -2.88 18.01
CA THR A 47 7.01 -1.99 18.76
C THR A 47 7.60 -0.59 18.75
N LEU A 48 6.77 0.38 18.39
CA LEU A 48 7.16 1.78 18.29
C LEU A 48 6.74 2.55 19.54
N ASP A 49 7.48 3.63 19.83
CA ASP A 49 7.06 4.60 20.83
C ASP A 49 5.77 5.30 20.38
N PRO A 50 4.68 5.23 21.16
CA PRO A 50 3.43 5.92 20.82
C PRO A 50 3.58 7.45 20.74
N GLY A 51 4.65 8.03 21.26
CA GLY A 51 4.96 9.48 21.18
C GLY A 51 5.60 9.91 19.86
N GLN A 52 6.06 8.99 19.05
CA GLN A 52 6.75 9.30 17.79
C GLN A 52 5.77 9.82 16.72
N GLU A 53 6.01 11.02 16.21
CA GLU A 53 5.13 11.67 15.21
C GLU A 53 5.51 11.30 13.77
N ILE A 54 6.80 11.12 13.52
CA ILE A 54 7.33 10.77 12.20
C ILE A 54 8.19 9.52 12.35
N LEU A 55 7.96 8.55 11.51
CA LEU A 55 8.74 7.33 11.41
C LEU A 55 9.64 7.40 10.17
N ASP A 56 10.92 7.17 10.36
CA ASP A 56 11.83 6.85 9.25
C ASP A 56 11.86 5.33 9.08
N VAL A 57 11.02 4.83 8.17
CA VAL A 57 10.90 3.39 7.90
C VAL A 57 12.23 2.81 7.41
N ALA A 58 12.95 3.56 6.56
CA ALA A 58 14.24 3.11 6.04
C ALA A 58 15.28 2.96 7.15
N ALA A 59 15.29 3.85 8.15
CA ALA A 59 16.23 3.77 9.28
C ALA A 59 15.93 2.60 10.22
N LEU A 60 14.68 2.15 10.29
CA LEU A 60 14.28 1.00 11.12
C LEU A 60 14.61 -0.36 10.50
N LEU A 61 14.86 -0.42 9.19
CA LEU A 61 15.23 -1.63 8.48
C LEU A 61 16.73 -1.91 8.67
N ASP A 62 17.09 -3.18 8.83
CA ASP A 62 18.48 -3.62 8.75
C ASP A 62 19.01 -3.54 7.29
N GLU A 63 20.32 -3.63 7.12
CA GLU A 63 20.95 -3.55 5.79
C GLU A 63 20.42 -4.60 4.78
N PRO A 64 20.25 -5.88 5.14
CA PRO A 64 19.63 -6.84 4.23
C PRO A 64 18.22 -6.45 3.80
N ALA A 65 17.38 -6.00 4.72
CA ALA A 65 16.01 -5.58 4.41
C ALA A 65 15.97 -4.33 3.53
N ARG A 66 16.86 -3.35 3.75
CA ARG A 66 16.97 -2.13 2.91
C ARG A 66 17.30 -2.44 1.45
N ARG A 67 18.01 -3.54 1.19
CA ARG A 67 18.40 -3.97 -0.16
C ARG A 67 17.35 -4.81 -0.87
N HIS A 68 16.34 -5.30 -0.16
CA HIS A 68 15.19 -5.92 -0.82
C HIS A 68 14.47 -4.90 -1.69
N GLY A 69 14.16 -5.25 -2.91
CA GLY A 69 13.59 -4.33 -3.90
C GLY A 69 12.38 -3.56 -3.38
N ARG A 70 11.41 -4.28 -2.82
CA ARG A 70 10.22 -3.71 -2.17
C ARG A 70 9.86 -4.51 -0.92
N LEU A 71 9.31 -3.82 0.08
CA LEU A 71 8.74 -4.43 1.27
C LEU A 71 7.31 -3.96 1.49
N LEU A 72 6.42 -4.87 1.85
CA LEU A 72 5.10 -4.54 2.38
C LEU A 72 5.24 -4.11 3.84
N VAL A 73 4.94 -2.84 4.11
CA VAL A 73 5.03 -2.23 5.44
C VAL A 73 3.63 -2.12 6.05
N VAL A 74 3.45 -2.67 7.23
CA VAL A 74 2.15 -2.72 7.92
C VAL A 74 2.26 -2.06 9.29
N PHE A 75 1.37 -1.10 9.55
CA PHE A 75 1.22 -0.43 10.84
C PHE A 75 0.01 -1.00 11.56
N ASP A 76 0.23 -1.65 12.71
CA ASP A 76 -0.84 -2.12 13.59
C ASP A 76 -0.94 -1.20 14.80
N ALA A 77 -1.80 -0.19 14.70
CA ALA A 77 -2.10 0.72 15.80
C ALA A 77 -3.34 0.23 16.55
N ARG A 78 -3.22 0.02 17.85
CA ARG A 78 -4.30 -0.41 18.74
C ARG A 78 -4.74 0.73 19.63
N TYR A 79 -6.04 1.01 19.62
CA TYR A 79 -6.68 2.04 20.40
C TYR A 79 -7.62 1.43 21.43
N ASP A 80 -7.95 2.17 22.48
CA ASP A 80 -9.02 1.79 23.41
C ASP A 80 -10.37 1.84 22.66
N PRO A 81 -11.06 0.70 22.47
CA PRO A 81 -12.27 0.66 21.69
C PRO A 81 -13.44 1.44 22.31
N ARG A 82 -13.37 1.80 23.60
CA ARG A 82 -14.42 2.54 24.30
C ARG A 82 -14.50 4.02 23.94
N ILE A 83 -13.46 4.52 23.31
CA ILE A 83 -13.28 5.95 23.12
C ILE A 83 -13.32 6.34 21.63
N PHE A 84 -13.46 5.37 20.72
CA PHE A 84 -13.09 5.56 19.34
C PHE A 84 -14.21 5.69 18.33
N PRO A 85 -14.33 6.85 17.65
CA PRO A 85 -14.81 6.90 16.29
C PRO A 85 -13.76 7.31 15.26
N TYR A 86 -12.48 7.52 15.64
CA TYR A 86 -11.46 8.04 14.73
C TYR A 86 -10.73 6.96 13.95
N ARG A 87 -10.55 7.19 12.66
CA ARG A 87 -9.70 6.40 11.79
C ARG A 87 -8.39 7.16 11.63
N PRO A 88 -7.25 6.64 12.09
CA PRO A 88 -5.99 7.31 11.87
C PRO A 88 -5.69 7.36 10.38
N HIS A 89 -5.45 8.54 9.88
CA HIS A 89 -4.84 8.75 8.58
C HIS A 89 -3.35 8.88 8.80
N HIS A 90 -2.58 8.25 7.94
CA HIS A 90 -1.14 8.41 7.88
C HIS A 90 -0.77 8.92 6.51
N TYR A 91 0.30 9.70 6.43
CA TYR A 91 0.84 10.17 5.17
C TYR A 91 2.28 9.71 5.05
N GLY A 92 2.69 9.37 3.85
CA GLY A 92 4.03 8.91 3.55
C GLY A 92 4.77 9.85 2.60
N TYR A 93 6.09 9.86 2.74
CA TYR A 93 7.04 10.51 1.83
C TYR A 93 8.01 9.46 1.33
N LEU A 94 8.14 9.36 0.02
CA LEU A 94 9.17 8.57 -0.63
C LEU A 94 10.08 9.51 -1.42
N HIS A 95 11.37 9.44 -1.14
CA HIS A 95 12.38 10.26 -1.81
C HIS A 95 13.65 9.48 -2.06
N ARG A 96 14.13 9.49 -3.28
CA ARG A 96 15.44 8.98 -3.63
C ARG A 96 16.46 10.11 -3.51
N GLN A 97 17.45 9.96 -2.63
CA GLN A 97 18.38 11.03 -2.28
C GLN A 97 19.15 11.60 -3.47
N ASP A 98 19.49 10.74 -4.44
CA ASP A 98 20.30 11.11 -5.63
C ASP A 98 19.43 11.46 -6.85
N SER A 99 18.14 11.71 -6.65
CA SER A 99 17.19 12.01 -7.74
C SER A 99 16.80 13.48 -7.76
N ALA A 100 16.72 14.05 -8.96
CA ALA A 100 16.10 15.35 -9.19
C ALA A 100 14.56 15.32 -9.14
N VAL A 101 13.96 14.13 -9.03
CA VAL A 101 12.50 13.97 -8.89
C VAL A 101 12.09 14.44 -7.48
N PRO A 102 11.10 15.33 -7.38
CA PRO A 102 10.60 15.76 -6.08
C PRO A 102 10.11 14.58 -5.24
N PRO A 103 10.14 14.69 -3.90
CA PRO A 103 9.54 13.71 -3.02
C PRO A 103 8.07 13.44 -3.36
N LEU A 104 7.68 12.18 -3.33
CA LEU A 104 6.29 11.78 -3.47
C LEU A 104 5.61 11.81 -2.11
N TYR A 105 4.55 12.60 -2.01
CA TYR A 105 3.68 12.65 -0.86
C TYR A 105 2.40 11.88 -1.16
N TYR A 106 2.03 10.94 -0.30
CA TYR A 106 0.89 10.06 -0.55
C TYR A 106 0.14 9.71 0.75
N ALA A 107 -1.14 9.34 0.63
CA ALA A 107 -1.89 8.81 1.75
C ALA A 107 -1.58 7.31 1.94
N VAL A 108 -1.32 6.91 3.18
CA VAL A 108 -1.12 5.50 3.52
C VAL A 108 -2.48 4.79 3.52
N ASN A 109 -2.56 3.66 2.84
CA ASN A 109 -3.80 2.91 2.72
C ASN A 109 -4.27 2.38 4.09
N ALA A 110 -5.41 2.87 4.55
CA ALA A 110 -6.04 2.41 5.78
C ALA A 110 -6.97 1.22 5.50
N THR A 111 -6.79 0.12 6.22
CA THR A 111 -7.68 -1.04 6.13
C THR A 111 -8.93 -0.80 6.95
N LEU A 112 -9.98 -0.34 6.28
CA LEU A 112 -11.29 -0.16 6.87
C LEU A 112 -12.00 -1.52 6.97
N GLY A 113 -12.48 -1.87 8.14
CA GLY A 113 -13.22 -3.12 8.34
C GLY A 113 -12.35 -4.35 8.67
N GLY A 114 -11.03 -4.17 8.73
CA GLY A 114 -10.11 -5.25 9.09
C GLY A 114 -9.87 -6.25 7.95
N VAL A 115 -8.91 -7.13 8.18
CA VAL A 115 -8.66 -8.29 7.34
C VAL A 115 -9.16 -9.51 8.08
N PRO A 116 -10.03 -10.33 7.50
CA PRO A 116 -10.56 -11.49 8.19
C PRO A 116 -9.45 -12.49 8.52
N ASP A 117 -9.40 -12.93 9.77
CA ASP A 117 -8.48 -14.00 10.18
C ASP A 117 -8.93 -15.37 9.64
N ARG A 118 -10.20 -15.49 9.23
CA ARG A 118 -10.76 -16.69 8.62
C ARG A 118 -11.60 -16.31 7.41
N ILE A 119 -11.28 -16.90 6.27
CA ILE A 119 -12.14 -16.86 5.09
C ILE A 119 -13.23 -17.90 5.32
N GLY A 120 -14.43 -17.49 5.69
CA GLY A 120 -15.47 -18.49 5.91
C GLY A 120 -16.89 -17.98 6.05
N ALA A 121 -17.12 -16.77 6.49
CA ALA A 121 -18.49 -16.35 6.80
C ALA A 121 -18.96 -15.08 6.09
N VAL A 122 -18.09 -14.17 5.70
CA VAL A 122 -18.47 -12.93 4.97
C VAL A 122 -17.36 -12.59 3.99
N ALA A 123 -17.47 -13.05 2.77
CA ALA A 123 -16.67 -12.53 1.67
C ALA A 123 -17.15 -11.12 1.35
N LEU A 124 -16.50 -10.12 1.91
CA LEU A 124 -16.68 -8.76 1.46
C LEU A 124 -15.89 -8.65 0.14
N ASN A 125 -16.61 -8.59 -0.98
CA ASN A 125 -16.00 -8.23 -2.24
C ASN A 125 -15.42 -6.83 -2.10
N ASN A 126 -14.11 -6.72 -2.03
CA ASN A 126 -13.41 -5.45 -1.99
C ASN A 126 -13.16 -5.00 -3.42
N PHE A 127 -13.58 -3.76 -3.72
CA PHE A 127 -13.32 -3.11 -5.00
C PHE A 127 -12.59 -1.81 -4.73
N GLU A 128 -11.43 -1.67 -5.33
CA GLU A 128 -10.63 -0.45 -5.30
C GLU A 128 -10.34 -0.02 -6.72
N THR A 129 -10.26 1.28 -6.98
CA THR A 129 -10.05 1.79 -8.33
C THR A 129 -9.11 2.98 -8.35
N TYR A 130 -8.45 3.17 -9.48
CA TYR A 130 -7.63 4.32 -9.79
C TYR A 130 -7.91 4.80 -11.22
N LEU A 131 -8.09 6.11 -11.37
CA LEU A 131 -8.33 6.75 -12.66
C LEU A 131 -7.06 7.40 -13.17
N PHE A 132 -6.65 7.04 -14.38
CA PHE A 132 -5.59 7.75 -15.09
C PHE A 132 -6.21 8.93 -15.82
N LEU A 133 -5.99 10.14 -15.30
CA LEU A 133 -6.32 11.36 -15.99
C LEU A 133 -5.48 11.44 -17.28
N ASP A 134 -5.90 12.22 -18.28
CA ASP A 134 -5.32 12.32 -19.63
C ASP A 134 -3.82 12.73 -19.68
N ARG A 135 -3.02 12.20 -18.80
CA ARG A 135 -1.56 12.37 -18.83
C ARG A 135 -0.93 11.18 -19.57
N PRO A 136 0.00 11.45 -20.49
CA PRO A 136 0.76 10.38 -21.11
C PRO A 136 1.45 9.56 -20.00
N MET A 137 1.19 8.27 -19.96
CA MET A 137 1.93 7.35 -19.10
C MET A 137 3.31 7.15 -19.73
N THR A 138 4.32 7.81 -19.19
CA THR A 138 5.71 7.65 -19.65
C THR A 138 6.44 6.71 -18.70
N GLY A 139 7.07 5.67 -19.24
CA GLY A 139 7.80 4.69 -18.45
C GLY A 139 6.98 3.48 -18.04
N HIS A 140 7.35 2.86 -16.93
CA HIS A 140 6.71 1.65 -16.41
C HIS A 140 5.66 1.99 -15.37
N HIS A 141 4.46 1.44 -15.54
CA HIS A 141 3.39 1.54 -14.56
C HIS A 141 2.96 0.16 -14.10
N ALA A 142 2.59 0.05 -12.84
CA ALA A 142 2.14 -1.19 -12.24
C ALA A 142 1.13 -0.94 -11.12
N VAL A 143 0.40 -1.96 -10.73
CA VAL A 143 -0.31 -2.02 -9.45
C VAL A 143 0.49 -2.90 -8.50
N ALA A 144 0.96 -2.33 -7.41
CA ALA A 144 1.53 -3.09 -6.31
C ALA A 144 0.38 -3.58 -5.43
N VAL A 145 0.33 -4.89 -5.20
CA VAL A 145 -0.72 -5.55 -4.42
C VAL A 145 -0.10 -6.38 -3.31
N GLY A 146 -0.54 -6.19 -2.06
CA GLY A 146 -0.07 -6.93 -0.91
C GLY A 146 -1.20 -7.57 -0.12
N ASN A 147 -1.07 -8.85 0.19
CA ASN A 147 -2.01 -9.60 1.02
C ASN A 147 -1.81 -9.26 2.50
N LEU A 148 -2.78 -8.63 3.13
CA LEU A 148 -2.72 -8.23 4.54
C LEU A 148 -3.15 -9.34 5.53
N SER A 149 -3.66 -10.46 5.06
CA SER A 149 -4.02 -11.60 5.92
C SER A 149 -2.77 -12.20 6.57
N ARG A 150 -2.93 -12.71 7.78
CA ARG A 150 -1.90 -13.46 8.49
C ARG A 150 -1.92 -14.94 8.14
N PHE A 151 -3.06 -15.47 7.69
CA PHE A 151 -3.29 -16.91 7.62
C PHE A 151 -3.81 -17.39 6.27
N ALA A 152 -4.47 -16.51 5.51
CA ALA A 152 -5.17 -16.91 4.30
C ALA A 152 -4.47 -16.41 3.03
N PRO A 153 -4.18 -17.28 2.07
CA PRO A 153 -3.85 -16.84 0.73
C PRO A 153 -5.06 -16.14 0.11
N ALA A 154 -4.81 -15.25 -0.82
CA ALA A 154 -5.86 -14.53 -1.52
C ALA A 154 -5.56 -14.39 -3.00
N ASP A 155 -6.62 -14.49 -3.79
CA ASP A 155 -6.59 -14.13 -5.19
C ASP A 155 -6.99 -12.66 -5.33
N ALA A 156 -6.26 -11.94 -6.18
CA ALA A 156 -6.53 -10.55 -6.52
C ALA A 156 -6.60 -10.43 -8.05
N GLU A 157 -7.71 -9.86 -8.54
CA GLU A 157 -7.87 -9.53 -9.95
C GLU A 157 -7.54 -8.05 -10.17
N VAL A 158 -6.57 -7.77 -11.00
CA VAL A 158 -6.28 -6.43 -11.51
C VAL A 158 -6.93 -6.30 -12.86
N VAL A 159 -7.92 -5.42 -12.97
CA VAL A 159 -8.68 -5.18 -14.19
C VAL A 159 -8.29 -3.84 -14.78
N SER A 160 -7.66 -3.86 -15.92
CA SER A 160 -7.29 -2.68 -16.71
C SER A 160 -8.37 -2.37 -17.72
N TYR A 161 -8.86 -1.14 -17.74
CA TYR A 161 -9.89 -0.66 -18.66
C TYR A 161 -9.30 0.29 -19.69
N TYR A 162 -9.47 -0.07 -20.93
CA TYR A 162 -9.19 0.71 -22.12
C TYR A 162 -10.51 1.14 -22.78
N GLU A 163 -10.48 1.98 -23.78
CA GLU A 163 -11.72 2.36 -24.51
C GLU A 163 -12.33 1.11 -25.18
N GLY A 164 -13.46 0.64 -24.64
CA GLY A 164 -14.18 -0.53 -25.19
C GLY A 164 -13.57 -1.91 -24.88
N VAL A 165 -12.39 -1.97 -24.27
CA VAL A 165 -11.66 -3.20 -23.96
C VAL A 165 -11.29 -3.26 -22.47
N ARG A 166 -11.35 -4.46 -21.90
CA ARG A 166 -10.82 -4.72 -20.55
C ARG A 166 -9.83 -5.87 -20.60
N HIS A 167 -8.80 -5.77 -19.78
CA HIS A 167 -7.85 -6.86 -19.53
C HIS A 167 -7.87 -7.22 -18.05
N VAL A 168 -7.83 -8.52 -17.75
CA VAL A 168 -7.85 -9.05 -16.39
C VAL A 168 -6.59 -9.87 -16.17
N GLU A 169 -5.87 -9.55 -15.11
CA GLU A 169 -4.76 -10.34 -14.62
C GLU A 169 -5.05 -10.78 -13.19
N THR A 170 -4.96 -12.07 -12.92
CA THR A 170 -5.20 -12.63 -11.59
C THR A 170 -3.88 -13.07 -10.99
N VAL A 171 -3.62 -12.64 -9.76
CA VAL A 171 -2.47 -13.03 -8.97
C VAL A 171 -2.91 -13.69 -7.68
N ARG A 172 -2.21 -14.77 -7.29
CA ARG A 172 -2.43 -15.44 -6.01
C ARG A 172 -1.30 -15.10 -5.07
N LEU A 173 -1.65 -14.55 -3.91
CA LEU A 173 -0.71 -14.10 -2.90
C LEU A 173 -0.82 -14.95 -1.64
N ALA A 174 0.30 -15.49 -1.18
CA ALA A 174 0.41 -16.08 0.15
C ALA A 174 0.14 -15.02 1.24
N PRO A 175 -0.08 -15.43 2.51
CA PRO A 175 -0.20 -14.49 3.60
C PRO A 175 1.00 -13.54 3.67
N LYS A 176 0.73 -12.22 3.76
CA LYS A 176 1.76 -11.16 3.80
C LYS A 176 2.62 -11.00 2.54
N ALA A 177 2.44 -11.86 1.55
CA ALA A 177 3.13 -11.71 0.25
C ALA A 177 2.61 -10.51 -0.55
N HIS A 178 3.43 -10.03 -1.46
CA HIS A 178 3.07 -8.96 -2.37
C HIS A 178 3.70 -9.16 -3.76
N THR A 179 3.13 -8.49 -4.75
CA THR A 179 3.65 -8.48 -6.12
C THR A 179 3.34 -7.17 -6.83
N GLU A 180 3.92 -6.98 -8.01
CA GLU A 180 3.51 -5.94 -8.96
C GLU A 180 2.86 -6.58 -10.18
N VAL A 181 1.70 -6.05 -10.57
CA VAL A 181 1.04 -6.34 -11.83
C VAL A 181 1.32 -5.18 -12.78
N LYS A 182 2.03 -5.48 -13.86
CA LYS A 182 2.41 -4.48 -14.87
C LYS A 182 1.17 -3.95 -15.59
N LEU A 183 1.11 -2.63 -15.75
CA LEU A 183 0.08 -1.97 -16.54
C LEU A 183 0.64 -1.57 -17.91
N GLU A 184 -0.06 -1.94 -18.95
CA GLU A 184 0.22 -1.47 -20.29
C GLU A 184 -0.42 -0.09 -20.49
N PRO A 185 0.33 0.97 -20.87
CA PRO A 185 -0.24 2.29 -21.08
C PRO A 185 -1.22 2.34 -22.25
N GLU A 186 -1.05 1.43 -23.21
CA GLU A 186 -1.88 1.31 -24.40
C GLU A 186 -2.02 -0.18 -24.78
N ARG A 187 -3.21 -0.57 -25.23
CA ARG A 187 -3.51 -1.89 -25.76
C ARG A 187 -4.46 -1.77 -26.96
N ASP A 188 -4.12 -2.39 -28.08
CA ASP A 188 -4.91 -2.37 -29.31
C ASP A 188 -5.27 -0.95 -29.80
N GLY A 189 -4.37 0.03 -29.63
CA GLY A 189 -4.57 1.42 -29.99
C GLY A 189 -5.42 2.22 -28.99
N HIS A 190 -5.83 1.62 -27.88
CA HIS A 190 -6.63 2.26 -26.83
C HIS A 190 -5.80 2.53 -25.59
N ARG A 191 -5.92 3.74 -25.03
CA ARG A 191 -5.20 4.13 -23.82
C ARG A 191 -5.83 3.55 -22.57
N LEU A 192 -4.98 3.22 -21.58
CA LEU A 192 -5.43 2.86 -20.23
C LEU A 192 -6.13 4.05 -19.57
N ARG A 193 -7.38 3.84 -19.15
CA ARG A 193 -8.21 4.87 -18.51
C ARG A 193 -8.36 4.65 -17.02
N ARG A 194 -8.49 3.39 -16.62
CA ARG A 194 -8.80 3.01 -15.25
C ARG A 194 -8.22 1.64 -14.94
N VAL A 195 -7.83 1.46 -13.69
CA VAL A 195 -7.55 0.14 -13.14
C VAL A 195 -8.46 -0.12 -11.94
N GLU A 196 -8.91 -1.34 -11.80
CA GLU A 196 -9.64 -1.84 -10.62
C GLU A 196 -8.89 -3.01 -10.01
N LEU A 197 -8.86 -3.06 -8.69
CA LEU A 197 -8.48 -4.23 -7.92
C LEU A 197 -9.73 -4.86 -7.33
N LYS A 198 -9.92 -6.15 -7.56
CA LYS A 198 -10.98 -6.96 -6.97
C LYS A 198 -10.35 -8.06 -6.13
N ALA A 199 -10.78 -8.20 -4.89
CA ALA A 199 -10.33 -9.24 -3.99
C ALA A 199 -11.41 -9.59 -2.98
N LEU A 200 -11.29 -10.75 -2.32
CA LEU A 200 -12.25 -11.17 -1.29
C LEU A 200 -12.23 -10.24 -0.07
N PHE A 201 -11.09 -9.66 0.24
CA PHE A 201 -10.92 -8.72 1.34
C PHE A 201 -9.93 -7.62 0.93
N ARG A 202 -9.80 -6.61 1.79
CA ARG A 202 -8.94 -5.47 1.51
C ARG A 202 -7.48 -5.85 1.44
N MET A 203 -6.83 -5.39 0.38
CA MET A 203 -5.39 -5.53 0.12
C MET A 203 -4.66 -4.20 0.37
N ALA A 204 -3.35 -4.24 0.53
CA ALA A 204 -2.54 -3.06 0.27
C ALA A 204 -2.44 -2.89 -1.24
N SER A 205 -2.88 -1.75 -1.78
CA SER A 205 -2.95 -1.54 -3.22
C SER A 205 -2.50 -0.13 -3.60
N TYR A 206 -1.48 -0.06 -4.48
CA TYR A 206 -0.91 1.20 -4.94
C TYR A 206 -0.65 1.16 -6.43
N VAL A 207 -0.96 2.27 -7.12
CA VAL A 207 -0.44 2.51 -8.46
C VAL A 207 0.97 3.05 -8.32
N VAL A 208 1.87 2.45 -9.07
CA VAL A 208 3.29 2.77 -9.07
C VAL A 208 3.70 3.16 -10.48
N GLY A 209 4.32 4.30 -10.65
CA GLY A 209 4.88 4.76 -11.92
C GLY A 209 6.36 5.05 -11.81
N ARG A 210 7.14 4.55 -12.78
CA ARG A 210 8.58 4.78 -12.88
C ARG A 210 8.96 5.29 -14.26
N ARG A 211 9.89 6.22 -14.31
CA ARG A 211 10.57 6.61 -15.56
C ARG A 211 11.41 5.46 -16.11
N ALA A 212 11.85 5.59 -17.36
CA ALA A 212 12.73 4.60 -18.00
C ALA A 212 14.02 4.31 -17.19
N GLY A 213 14.52 5.28 -16.43
CA GLY A 213 15.66 5.14 -15.51
C GLY A 213 15.32 4.48 -14.16
N GLY A 214 14.10 4.02 -13.95
CA GLY A 214 13.65 3.38 -12.71
C GLY A 214 13.23 4.34 -11.60
N GLU A 215 13.33 5.66 -11.82
CA GLU A 215 12.92 6.68 -10.85
C GLU A 215 11.41 6.63 -10.61
N LEU A 216 11.01 6.59 -9.35
CA LEU A 216 9.62 6.61 -8.92
C LEU A 216 9.02 8.02 -9.14
N VAL A 217 7.97 8.12 -9.92
CA VAL A 217 7.30 9.38 -10.26
C VAL A 217 5.80 9.38 -9.92
N LEU A 218 5.25 8.24 -9.58
CA LEU A 218 3.89 8.07 -9.12
C LEU A 218 3.87 6.98 -8.04
N PHE A 219 3.23 7.29 -6.93
CA PHE A 219 2.93 6.34 -5.88
C PHE A 219 1.67 6.81 -5.16
N ASP A 220 0.55 6.15 -5.41
CA ASP A 220 -0.74 6.52 -4.84
C ASP A 220 -1.59 5.27 -4.63
N HIS A 221 -2.38 5.26 -3.55
CA HIS A 221 -3.22 4.10 -3.25
C HIS A 221 -4.48 4.08 -4.13
N LEU A 222 -5.01 2.89 -4.37
CA LEU A 222 -6.31 2.74 -4.99
C LEU A 222 -7.42 3.13 -4.01
N PHE A 223 -8.47 3.76 -4.52
CA PHE A 223 -9.57 4.26 -3.71
C PHE A 223 -10.73 3.26 -3.68
N THR A 224 -11.28 3.01 -2.50
CA THR A 224 -12.48 2.21 -2.35
C THR A 224 -13.71 3.08 -2.58
N TYR A 225 -14.56 2.70 -3.53
CA TYR A 225 -15.89 3.27 -3.66
C TYR A 225 -16.86 2.46 -2.82
N PHE A 226 -17.46 3.09 -1.84
CA PHE A 226 -18.65 2.55 -1.20
C PHE A 226 -19.84 2.82 -2.14
N LYS A 227 -20.50 1.75 -2.57
CA LYS A 227 -21.81 1.85 -3.20
C LYS A 227 -22.88 1.94 -2.14
#